data_1b9681aeea3b3f18d48047dd8f52469b
#
_entry.id   1b9681aeea3b3f18d48047dd8f52469b
#
_cell.length_a   1.000
_cell.length_b   1.000
_cell.length_c   1.000
_cell.angle_alpha   90.00
_cell.angle_beta   90.00
_cell.angle_gamma   90.00
#
_symmetry.space_group_name_H-M   'P 1'
#
loop_
_entity.id
_entity.type
_entity.pdbx_description
1 polymer ?
#
loop_
_entity_poly.entity_id
_entity_poly.type
_entity_poly.pdbx_seq_one_letter_code
_entity_poly.pdbx_strand_id
1 'polypeptide(L)'
;FPTRRSSDLDRRQTILKSIEEQGKLTDELRDKIHATQSKTELEDLYLPYKPKRRTKGQIAIEAGLEPLADLLWNEPKNDPETAAAEFVNADKGVTDTKVALDGARYILMERFAEDAGLLAKVRDYLAKNAVIVSKVIEGKETEGAKFQDYFDHQELLRNVPSHRALAMFRGRNEGILQLSLDRKSVV
;
A
#
# COMPACT_ATOMS: atom_id res chain seq x y z
N PHE A 1 8.55 -25.65 19.42
CA PHE A 1 8.38 -24.39 18.69
C PHE A 1 7.58 -24.68 17.43
N PRO A 2 6.48 -23.92 17.13
CA PRO A 2 5.73 -24.12 15.90
C PRO A 2 6.63 -23.84 14.69
N THR A 3 6.65 -24.76 13.76
CA THR A 3 7.40 -24.61 12.51
C THR A 3 6.75 -23.49 11.67
N ARG A 4 7.52 -22.80 10.81
CA ARG A 4 7.01 -21.78 9.89
C ARG A 4 5.75 -22.24 9.13
N ARG A 5 5.70 -23.52 8.77
CA ARG A 5 4.55 -24.13 8.08
C ARG A 5 3.27 -24.18 8.91
N SER A 6 3.36 -24.44 10.21
CA SER A 6 2.18 -24.47 11.08
C SER A 6 1.61 -23.05 11.28
N SER A 7 2.48 -22.07 11.46
CA SER A 7 2.09 -20.67 11.59
C SER A 7 1.42 -20.09 10.33
N ASP A 8 1.83 -20.53 9.14
CA ASP A 8 1.22 -20.08 7.88
C ASP A 8 -0.14 -20.74 7.63
N LEU A 9 -0.31 -21.99 8.03
CA LEU A 9 -1.61 -22.69 7.99
C LEU A 9 -2.60 -22.08 8.97
N ASP A 10 -2.17 -21.79 10.21
CA ASP A 10 -2.99 -21.14 11.23
C ASP A 10 -3.42 -19.73 10.78
N ARG A 11 -2.52 -18.99 10.14
CA ARG A 11 -2.82 -17.66 9.60
C ARG A 11 -3.86 -17.72 8.48
N ARG A 12 -3.74 -18.68 7.57
CA ARG A 12 -4.68 -18.91 6.47
C ARG A 12 -6.08 -19.22 6.99
N GLN A 13 -6.18 -20.11 7.97
CA GLN A 13 -7.45 -20.44 8.60
C GLN A 13 -8.08 -19.25 9.31
N THR A 14 -7.30 -18.45 10.01
CA THR A 14 -7.76 -17.22 10.66
C THR A 14 -8.34 -16.23 9.66
N ILE A 15 -7.68 -16.07 8.50
CA ILE A 15 -8.15 -15.18 7.43
C ILE A 15 -9.46 -15.68 6.83
N LEU A 16 -9.53 -16.98 6.49
CA LEU A 16 -10.76 -17.58 5.95
C LEU A 16 -11.94 -17.40 6.91
N LYS A 17 -11.74 -17.69 8.18
CA LYS A 17 -12.76 -17.51 9.21
C LYS A 17 -13.21 -16.05 9.33
N SER A 18 -12.28 -15.11 9.34
CA SER A 18 -12.59 -13.68 9.41
C SER A 18 -13.41 -13.18 8.22
N ILE A 19 -13.14 -13.69 7.00
CA ILE A 19 -13.89 -13.31 5.80
C ILE A 19 -15.26 -14.00 5.79
N GLU A 20 -15.35 -15.25 6.27
CA GLU A 20 -16.59 -16.00 6.38
C GLU A 20 -17.55 -15.35 7.39
N GLU A 21 -17.04 -14.92 8.55
CA GLU A 21 -17.81 -14.18 9.56
C GLU A 21 -18.41 -12.86 9.03
N GLN A 22 -17.77 -12.26 8.03
CA GLN A 22 -18.26 -11.08 7.32
C GLN A 22 -19.26 -11.41 6.20
N GLY A 23 -19.51 -12.69 5.92
CA GLY A 23 -20.38 -13.14 4.83
C GLY A 23 -19.87 -12.83 3.42
N LYS A 24 -18.57 -12.57 3.29
CA LYS A 24 -17.92 -12.17 2.02
C LYS A 24 -17.04 -13.26 1.40
N LEU A 25 -17.01 -14.45 1.99
CA LEU A 25 -16.21 -15.56 1.48
C LEU A 25 -16.91 -16.21 0.29
N THR A 26 -16.32 -16.08 -0.89
CA THR A 26 -16.74 -16.80 -2.11
C THR A 26 -15.86 -18.01 -2.34
N ASP A 27 -16.34 -19.02 -3.09
CA ASP A 27 -15.56 -20.21 -3.42
C ASP A 27 -14.30 -19.83 -4.22
N GLU A 28 -14.40 -18.89 -5.15
CA GLU A 28 -13.26 -18.37 -5.91
C GLU A 28 -12.19 -17.71 -5.00
N LEU A 29 -12.61 -16.94 -4.01
CA LEU A 29 -11.69 -16.32 -3.05
C LEU A 29 -11.03 -17.36 -2.15
N ARG A 30 -11.80 -18.37 -1.72
CA ARG A 30 -11.29 -19.50 -0.95
C ARG A 30 -10.20 -20.24 -1.70
N ASP A 31 -10.44 -20.54 -2.99
CA ASP A 31 -9.48 -21.25 -3.84
C ASP A 31 -8.21 -20.40 -4.05
N LYS A 32 -8.33 -19.10 -4.29
CA LYS A 32 -7.20 -18.17 -4.37
C LYS A 32 -6.37 -18.16 -3.08
N ILE A 33 -7.02 -18.09 -1.92
CA ILE A 33 -6.34 -18.12 -0.62
C ILE A 33 -5.62 -19.45 -0.41
N HIS A 34 -6.20 -20.58 -0.81
CA HIS A 34 -5.55 -21.88 -0.71
C HIS A 34 -4.40 -22.07 -1.68
N ALA A 35 -4.48 -21.52 -2.88
CA ALA A 35 -3.44 -21.61 -3.91
C ALA A 35 -2.21 -20.73 -3.62
N THR A 36 -2.37 -19.70 -2.80
CA THR A 36 -1.31 -18.73 -2.49
C THR A 36 -0.18 -19.40 -1.71
N GLN A 37 1.06 -19.26 -2.17
CA GLN A 37 2.24 -19.82 -1.53
C GLN A 37 3.03 -18.80 -0.69
N SER A 38 2.79 -17.52 -0.92
CA SER A 38 3.47 -16.41 -0.27
C SER A 38 2.60 -15.79 0.82
N LYS A 39 3.18 -15.58 2.01
CA LYS A 39 2.52 -14.84 3.09
C LYS A 39 2.13 -13.43 2.67
N THR A 40 2.95 -12.79 1.84
CA THR A 40 2.69 -11.43 1.33
C THR A 40 1.45 -11.40 0.45
N GLU A 41 1.32 -12.34 -0.49
CA GLU A 41 0.13 -12.47 -1.34
C GLU A 41 -1.12 -12.80 -0.53
N LEU A 42 -0.98 -13.66 0.49
CA LEU A 42 -2.07 -14.00 1.40
C LEU A 42 -2.59 -12.76 2.15
N GLU A 43 -1.69 -11.94 2.70
CA GLU A 43 -2.07 -10.69 3.36
C GLU A 43 -2.67 -9.67 2.39
N ASP A 44 -2.20 -9.60 1.15
CA ASP A 44 -2.78 -8.73 0.11
C ASP A 44 -4.22 -9.13 -0.24
N LEU A 45 -4.51 -10.43 -0.36
CA LEU A 45 -5.87 -10.92 -0.57
C LEU A 45 -6.80 -10.61 0.62
N TYR A 46 -6.25 -10.54 1.83
CA TYR A 46 -7.00 -10.22 3.04
C TYR A 46 -7.24 -8.71 3.23
N LEU A 47 -6.42 -7.83 2.64
CA LEU A 47 -6.50 -6.38 2.85
C LEU A 47 -7.91 -5.79 2.69
N PRO A 48 -8.72 -6.14 1.65
CA PRO A 48 -10.07 -5.61 1.50
C PRO A 48 -11.03 -6.02 2.63
N TYR A 49 -10.76 -7.15 3.27
CA TYR A 49 -11.62 -7.76 4.29
C TYR A 49 -11.15 -7.52 5.72
N LYS A 50 -9.93 -6.97 5.86
CA LYS A 50 -9.36 -6.69 7.17
C LYS A 50 -10.19 -5.61 7.89
N PRO A 51 -10.64 -5.84 9.14
CA PRO A 51 -11.34 -4.83 9.92
C PRO A 51 -10.50 -3.55 10.00
N LYS A 52 -11.04 -2.45 9.53
CA LYS A 52 -10.36 -1.15 9.50
C LYS A 52 -11.04 -0.18 10.44
N ARG A 53 -10.26 0.78 10.94
CA ARG A 53 -10.85 1.99 11.50
C ARG A 53 -11.53 2.77 10.38
N ARG A 54 -12.53 3.59 10.73
CA ARG A 54 -13.21 4.48 9.79
C ARG A 54 -12.17 5.35 9.06
N THR A 55 -12.03 5.11 7.75
CA THR A 55 -11.06 5.79 6.89
C THR A 55 -11.70 6.99 6.19
N LYS A 56 -10.90 7.84 5.58
CA LYS A 56 -11.40 8.95 4.75
C LYS A 56 -12.18 8.44 3.53
N GLY A 57 -11.77 7.32 2.93
CA GLY A 57 -12.50 6.69 1.85
C GLY A 57 -13.86 6.16 2.30
N GLN A 58 -13.93 5.53 3.49
CA GLN A 58 -15.19 5.07 4.06
C GLN A 58 -16.15 6.24 4.33
N ILE A 59 -15.64 7.36 4.87
CA ILE A 59 -16.42 8.59 5.08
C ILE A 59 -16.95 9.12 3.74
N ALA A 60 -16.14 9.09 2.69
CA ALA A 60 -16.55 9.53 1.35
C ALA A 60 -17.63 8.62 0.74
N ILE A 61 -17.55 7.29 0.96
CA ILE A 61 -18.58 6.33 0.54
C ILE A 61 -19.90 6.62 1.27
N GLU A 62 -19.85 6.85 2.58
CA GLU A 62 -21.02 7.21 3.38
C GLU A 62 -21.64 8.55 2.95
N ALA A 63 -20.81 9.48 2.48
CA ALA A 63 -21.27 10.75 1.88
C ALA A 63 -21.90 10.58 0.48
N GLY A 64 -21.82 9.38 -0.12
CA GLY A 64 -22.41 9.08 -1.43
C GLY A 64 -21.51 9.43 -2.62
N LEU A 65 -20.20 9.49 -2.42
CA LEU A 65 -19.24 9.84 -3.47
C LEU A 65 -18.69 8.64 -4.25
N GLU A 66 -19.14 7.43 -3.93
CA GLU A 66 -18.71 6.22 -4.66
C GLU A 66 -19.06 6.25 -6.15
N PRO A 67 -20.29 6.67 -6.58
CA PRO A 67 -20.61 6.79 -8.01
C PRO A 67 -19.72 7.84 -8.73
N LEU A 68 -19.31 8.91 -8.05
CA LEU A 68 -18.36 9.87 -8.63
C LEU A 68 -16.99 9.23 -8.86
N ALA A 69 -16.50 8.45 -7.89
CA ALA A 69 -15.25 7.71 -8.06
C ALA A 69 -15.31 6.73 -9.23
N ASP A 70 -16.45 6.01 -9.39
CA ASP A 70 -16.69 5.09 -10.50
C ASP A 70 -16.75 5.84 -11.84
N LEU A 71 -17.43 6.97 -11.91
CA LEU A 71 -17.52 7.79 -13.11
C LEU A 71 -16.13 8.27 -13.56
N LEU A 72 -15.36 8.83 -12.63
CA LEU A 72 -14.01 9.33 -12.93
C LEU A 72 -13.05 8.21 -13.34
N TRP A 73 -13.24 7.01 -12.83
CA TRP A 73 -12.43 5.86 -13.18
C TRP A 73 -12.78 5.29 -14.57
N ASN A 74 -14.06 5.14 -14.86
CA ASN A 74 -14.53 4.51 -16.09
C ASN A 74 -14.51 5.47 -17.29
N GLU A 75 -14.68 6.77 -17.01
CA GLU A 75 -14.78 7.80 -18.04
C GLU A 75 -13.74 8.92 -17.82
N PRO A 76 -12.43 8.64 -18.00
CA PRO A 76 -11.36 9.59 -17.71
C PRO A 76 -11.33 10.82 -18.63
N LYS A 77 -12.18 10.86 -19.65
CA LYS A 77 -12.32 12.01 -20.56
C LYS A 77 -13.28 13.09 -20.04
N ASN A 78 -14.12 12.74 -19.08
CA ASN A 78 -15.05 13.70 -18.49
C ASN A 78 -14.29 14.75 -17.68
N ASP A 79 -14.76 16.00 -17.72
CA ASP A 79 -14.22 17.04 -16.85
C ASP A 79 -14.55 16.73 -15.39
N PRO A 80 -13.54 16.55 -14.52
CA PRO A 80 -13.76 16.15 -13.13
C PRO A 80 -14.58 17.16 -12.33
N GLU A 81 -14.41 18.46 -12.58
CA GLU A 81 -15.11 19.50 -11.84
C GLU A 81 -16.59 19.51 -12.19
N THR A 82 -16.92 19.36 -13.47
CA THR A 82 -18.30 19.25 -13.93
C THR A 82 -18.99 18.02 -13.37
N ALA A 83 -18.32 16.87 -13.40
CA ALA A 83 -18.84 15.63 -12.81
C ALA A 83 -19.06 15.76 -11.30
N ALA A 84 -18.15 16.40 -10.59
CA ALA A 84 -18.23 16.57 -9.14
C ALA A 84 -19.35 17.52 -8.70
N ALA A 85 -19.75 18.47 -9.55
CA ALA A 85 -20.81 19.43 -9.22
C ALA A 85 -22.15 18.76 -8.91
N GLU A 86 -22.44 17.64 -9.55
CA GLU A 86 -23.67 16.85 -9.33
C GLU A 86 -23.70 16.14 -7.96
N PHE A 87 -22.54 15.97 -7.33
CA PHE A 87 -22.37 15.27 -6.05
C PHE A 87 -22.20 16.18 -4.85
N VAL A 88 -22.28 17.50 -5.05
CA VAL A 88 -22.24 18.48 -3.96
C VAL A 88 -23.50 18.34 -3.11
N ASN A 89 -23.35 18.05 -1.82
CA ASN A 89 -24.43 17.91 -0.87
C ASN A 89 -23.95 18.33 0.53
N ALA A 90 -24.36 19.51 0.95
CA ALA A 90 -23.95 20.08 2.24
C ALA A 90 -24.45 19.24 3.43
N ASP A 91 -25.61 18.60 3.32
CA ASP A 91 -26.17 17.77 4.40
C ASP A 91 -25.32 16.51 4.69
N LYS A 92 -24.57 16.07 3.68
CA LYS A 92 -23.62 14.96 3.78
C LYS A 92 -22.16 15.40 3.99
N GLY A 93 -21.95 16.70 4.22
CA GLY A 93 -20.62 17.27 4.43
C GLY A 93 -19.81 17.52 3.16
N VAL A 94 -20.45 17.39 1.98
CA VAL A 94 -19.82 17.70 0.67
C VAL A 94 -20.20 19.13 0.28
N THR A 95 -19.43 20.08 0.74
CA THR A 95 -19.76 21.53 0.63
C THR A 95 -19.47 22.11 -0.75
N ASP A 96 -18.53 21.54 -1.49
CA ASP A 96 -18.10 22.03 -2.79
C ASP A 96 -17.53 20.90 -3.66
N THR A 97 -17.25 21.21 -4.93
CA THR A 97 -16.69 20.28 -5.91
C THR A 97 -15.31 19.76 -5.50
N LYS A 98 -14.50 20.56 -4.82
CA LYS A 98 -13.19 20.17 -4.32
C LYS A 98 -13.30 19.07 -3.25
N VAL A 99 -14.22 19.23 -2.31
CA VAL A 99 -14.51 18.20 -1.27
C VAL A 99 -15.03 16.92 -1.92
N ALA A 100 -15.88 17.02 -2.95
CA ALA A 100 -16.36 15.88 -3.70
C ALA A 100 -15.21 15.14 -4.41
N LEU A 101 -14.33 15.84 -5.09
CA LEU A 101 -13.15 15.27 -5.77
C LEU A 101 -12.14 14.68 -4.79
N ASP A 102 -11.89 15.31 -3.66
CA ASP A 102 -11.03 14.76 -2.61
C ASP A 102 -11.62 13.47 -2.04
N GLY A 103 -12.92 13.42 -1.84
CA GLY A 103 -13.61 12.20 -1.40
C GLY A 103 -13.50 11.06 -2.42
N ALA A 104 -13.78 11.33 -3.70
CA ALA A 104 -13.60 10.37 -4.78
C ALA A 104 -12.15 9.88 -4.87
N ARG A 105 -11.17 10.77 -4.73
CA ARG A 105 -9.75 10.42 -4.67
C ARG A 105 -9.42 9.48 -3.52
N TYR A 106 -9.95 9.70 -2.33
CA TYR A 106 -9.73 8.80 -1.19
C TYR A 106 -10.32 7.41 -1.43
N ILE A 107 -11.49 7.32 -2.07
CA ILE A 107 -12.10 6.04 -2.45
C ILE A 107 -11.19 5.29 -3.44
N LEU A 108 -10.73 5.96 -4.50
CA LEU A 108 -9.84 5.36 -5.50
C LEU A 108 -8.50 4.95 -4.91
N MET A 109 -7.91 5.77 -4.02
CA MET A 109 -6.67 5.43 -3.32
C MET A 109 -6.81 4.15 -2.48
N GLU A 110 -7.92 3.97 -1.78
CA GLU A 110 -8.19 2.74 -1.03
C GLU A 110 -8.33 1.53 -1.96
N ARG A 111 -9.10 1.66 -3.04
CA ARG A 111 -9.24 0.58 -4.04
C ARG A 111 -7.89 0.14 -4.61
N PHE A 112 -7.00 1.08 -4.94
CA PHE A 112 -5.66 0.75 -5.43
C PHE A 112 -4.78 0.11 -4.35
N ALA A 113 -4.86 0.58 -3.12
CA ALA A 113 -4.10 0.04 -2.00
C ALA A 113 -4.56 -1.37 -1.59
N GLU A 114 -5.76 -1.78 -2.01
CA GLU A 114 -6.35 -3.08 -1.70
C GLU A 114 -6.33 -4.07 -2.89
N ASP A 115 -5.93 -3.60 -4.07
CA ASP A 115 -5.83 -4.46 -5.25
C ASP A 115 -4.55 -5.31 -5.18
N ALA A 116 -4.70 -6.58 -4.84
CA ALA A 116 -3.60 -7.53 -4.72
C ALA A 116 -2.80 -7.67 -6.03
N GLY A 117 -3.47 -7.63 -7.19
CA GLY A 117 -2.84 -7.71 -8.50
C GLY A 117 -1.99 -6.48 -8.80
N LEU A 118 -2.49 -5.29 -8.49
CA LEU A 118 -1.75 -4.04 -8.63
C LEU A 118 -0.54 -4.02 -7.69
N LEU A 119 -0.72 -4.42 -6.43
CA LEU A 119 0.36 -4.47 -5.45
C LEU A 119 1.48 -5.43 -5.87
N ALA A 120 1.13 -6.60 -6.41
CA ALA A 120 2.10 -7.54 -6.94
C ALA A 120 2.91 -6.93 -8.11
N LYS A 121 2.23 -6.31 -9.08
CA LYS A 121 2.88 -5.63 -10.22
C LYS A 121 3.80 -4.49 -9.78
N VAL A 122 3.38 -3.69 -8.80
CA VAL A 122 4.19 -2.59 -8.25
C VAL A 122 5.43 -3.14 -7.54
N ARG A 123 5.31 -4.21 -6.74
CA ARG A 123 6.46 -4.86 -6.11
C ARG A 123 7.46 -5.38 -7.13
N ASP A 124 6.99 -6.08 -8.16
CA ASP A 124 7.85 -6.61 -9.22
C ASP A 124 8.55 -5.48 -9.97
N TYR A 125 7.84 -4.40 -10.26
CA TYR A 125 8.42 -3.23 -10.89
C TYR A 125 9.50 -2.60 -10.02
N LEU A 126 9.23 -2.38 -8.73
CA LEU A 126 10.19 -1.80 -7.79
C LEU A 126 11.40 -2.72 -7.58
N ALA A 127 11.18 -4.03 -7.47
CA ALA A 127 12.28 -4.98 -7.33
C ALA A 127 13.28 -4.91 -8.51
N LYS A 128 12.78 -4.63 -9.71
CA LYS A 128 13.60 -4.57 -10.93
C LYS A 128 14.21 -3.19 -11.19
N ASN A 129 13.51 -2.12 -10.82
CA ASN A 129 13.82 -0.77 -11.31
C ASN A 129 14.09 0.25 -10.20
N ALA A 130 13.72 -0.03 -8.96
CA ALA A 130 13.92 0.93 -7.88
C ALA A 130 15.40 1.09 -7.51
N VAL A 131 15.75 2.29 -7.09
CA VAL A 131 17.03 2.63 -6.48
C VAL A 131 16.80 2.75 -4.98
N ILE A 132 17.56 2.01 -4.18
CA ILE A 132 17.62 2.26 -2.75
C ILE A 132 18.52 3.47 -2.51
N VAL A 133 18.00 4.42 -1.75
CA VAL A 133 18.71 5.64 -1.36
C VAL A 133 18.86 5.61 0.15
N SER A 134 20.09 5.73 0.61
CA SER A 134 20.45 5.83 2.02
C SER A 134 21.07 7.19 2.28
N LYS A 135 20.55 7.88 3.28
CA LYS A 135 21.10 9.17 3.74
C LYS A 135 21.24 9.15 5.25
N VAL A 136 22.27 9.83 5.76
CA VAL A 136 22.39 10.04 7.19
C VAL A 136 21.29 11.00 7.66
N ILE A 137 20.76 10.76 8.86
CA ILE A 137 19.86 11.70 9.52
C ILE A 137 20.70 12.85 10.08
N GLU A 138 20.29 14.08 9.82
CA GLU A 138 20.99 15.30 10.25
C GLU A 138 21.31 15.26 11.76
N GLY A 139 22.56 15.54 12.09
CA GLY A 139 23.07 15.51 13.46
C GLY A 139 23.45 14.11 13.99
N LYS A 140 23.36 13.06 13.16
CA LYS A 140 23.73 11.68 13.54
C LYS A 140 25.04 11.20 12.92
N GLU A 141 25.80 12.06 12.28
CA GLU A 141 27.03 11.74 11.56
C GLU A 141 28.09 11.14 12.52
N THR A 142 28.27 11.76 13.70
CA THR A 142 29.27 11.33 14.67
C THR A 142 28.87 10.00 15.34
N GLU A 143 27.63 9.88 15.76
CA GLU A 143 27.09 8.67 16.39
C GLU A 143 27.07 7.49 15.38
N GLY A 144 26.82 7.82 14.13
CA GLY A 144 26.69 6.87 13.03
C GLY A 144 27.96 6.53 12.30
N ALA A 145 29.16 6.88 12.78
CA ALA A 145 30.45 6.72 12.06
C ALA A 145 30.65 5.32 11.45
N LYS A 146 30.16 4.26 12.11
CA LYS A 146 30.21 2.88 11.60
C LYS A 146 29.37 2.63 10.32
N PHE A 147 28.47 3.56 9.99
CA PHE A 147 27.64 3.51 8.76
C PHE A 147 28.05 4.57 7.75
N GLN A 148 29.21 5.17 7.87
CA GLN A 148 29.68 6.27 7.03
C GLN A 148 29.60 5.97 5.54
N ASP A 149 29.86 4.74 5.11
CA ASP A 149 29.77 4.30 3.71
C ASP A 149 28.35 4.41 3.14
N TYR A 150 27.34 4.57 4.00
CA TYR A 150 25.93 4.64 3.63
C TYR A 150 25.30 6.00 3.90
N PHE A 151 26.08 7.04 4.23
CA PHE A 151 25.56 8.38 4.54
C PHE A 151 24.99 9.10 3.32
N ASP A 152 25.48 8.78 2.13
CA ASP A 152 24.95 9.21 0.84
C ASP A 152 25.20 8.09 -0.18
N HIS A 153 24.38 7.04 -0.11
CA HIS A 153 24.54 5.85 -0.94
C HIS A 153 23.30 5.59 -1.78
N GLN A 154 23.52 5.32 -3.07
CA GLN A 154 22.44 5.00 -4.01
C GLN A 154 22.84 3.78 -4.84
N GLU A 155 21.97 2.80 -4.92
CA GLU A 155 22.21 1.59 -5.70
C GLU A 155 20.89 0.98 -6.21
N LEU A 156 20.92 0.36 -7.39
CA LEU A 156 19.75 -0.40 -7.88
C LEU A 156 19.42 -1.53 -6.92
N LEU A 157 18.17 -1.59 -6.47
CA LEU A 157 17.70 -2.55 -5.46
C LEU A 157 18.06 -3.99 -5.82
N ARG A 158 17.92 -4.37 -7.09
CA ARG A 158 18.26 -5.72 -7.60
C ARG A 158 19.73 -6.09 -7.49
N ASN A 159 20.62 -5.09 -7.40
CA ASN A 159 22.07 -5.28 -7.37
C ASN A 159 22.65 -5.23 -5.97
N VAL A 160 21.84 -4.85 -4.97
CA VAL A 160 22.29 -4.70 -3.57
C VAL A 160 22.64 -6.05 -2.98
N PRO A 161 23.90 -6.30 -2.59
CA PRO A 161 24.28 -7.53 -1.89
C PRO A 161 23.59 -7.60 -0.51
N SER A 162 23.28 -8.81 -0.06
CA SER A 162 22.56 -9.03 1.21
C SER A 162 23.25 -8.38 2.41
N HIS A 163 24.60 -8.44 2.49
CA HIS A 163 25.35 -7.85 3.61
C HIS A 163 25.22 -6.32 3.64
N ARG A 164 25.19 -5.67 2.47
CA ARG A 164 25.03 -4.21 2.35
C ARG A 164 23.59 -3.80 2.72
N ALA A 165 22.60 -4.53 2.22
CA ALA A 165 21.20 -4.32 2.61
C ALA A 165 21.03 -4.43 4.13
N LEU A 166 21.59 -5.47 4.76
CA LEU A 166 21.53 -5.66 6.21
C LEU A 166 22.20 -4.52 6.98
N ALA A 167 23.36 -4.01 6.50
CA ALA A 167 24.02 -2.86 7.11
C ALA A 167 23.16 -1.60 7.06
N MET A 168 22.57 -1.28 5.89
CA MET A 168 21.66 -0.14 5.74
C MET A 168 20.42 -0.26 6.62
N PHE A 169 19.77 -1.44 6.67
CA PHE A 169 18.63 -1.67 7.55
C PHE A 169 18.97 -1.56 9.03
N ARG A 170 20.17 -2.01 9.41
CA ARG A 170 20.67 -1.84 10.78
C ARG A 170 20.85 -0.35 11.12
N GLY A 171 21.49 0.43 10.22
CA GLY A 171 21.63 1.86 10.40
C GLY A 171 20.30 2.60 10.53
N ARG A 172 19.28 2.17 9.75
CA ARG A 172 17.91 2.69 9.87
C ARG A 172 17.28 2.34 11.23
N ASN A 173 17.42 1.10 11.67
CA ASN A 173 16.84 0.65 12.94
C ASN A 173 17.51 1.32 14.16
N GLU A 174 18.80 1.67 14.04
CA GLU A 174 19.53 2.44 15.06
C GLU A 174 19.24 3.95 14.98
N GLY A 175 18.39 4.41 14.05
CA GLY A 175 18.00 5.81 13.90
C GLY A 175 19.12 6.70 13.35
N ILE A 176 20.08 6.13 12.61
CA ILE A 176 21.21 6.83 11.99
C ILE A 176 20.93 7.12 10.51
N LEU A 177 20.37 6.14 9.79
CA LEU A 177 20.12 6.24 8.37
C LEU A 177 18.62 6.37 8.06
N GLN A 178 18.32 7.23 7.10
CA GLN A 178 17.02 7.28 6.44
C GLN A 178 17.12 6.52 5.12
N LEU A 179 16.28 5.50 4.95
CA LEU A 179 16.20 4.73 3.71
C LEU A 179 14.93 5.07 2.95
N SER A 180 15.06 5.28 1.66
CA SER A 180 13.95 5.45 0.73
C SER A 180 14.15 4.62 -0.53
N LEU A 181 13.06 4.31 -1.22
CA LEU A 181 13.10 3.76 -2.57
C LEU A 181 12.71 4.87 -3.55
N ASP A 182 13.64 5.18 -4.44
CA ASP A 182 13.39 6.11 -5.52
C ASP A 182 13.11 5.36 -6.81
N ARG A 183 12.17 5.90 -7.58
CA ARG A 183 11.94 5.50 -8.95
C ARG A 183 12.95 6.29 -9.79
N LYS A 184 13.97 5.63 -10.34
CA LYS A 184 14.84 6.30 -11.30
C LYS A 184 13.93 6.88 -12.39
N SER A 185 13.77 8.20 -12.37
CA SER A 185 13.13 8.90 -13.48
C SER A 185 13.94 8.56 -14.71
N VAL A 186 13.36 7.79 -15.62
CA VAL A 186 13.91 7.64 -16.97
C VAL A 186 13.71 9.01 -17.59
N VAL A 187 14.73 9.84 -17.47
CA VAL A 187 14.84 11.06 -18.28
C VAL A 187 15.23 10.63 -19.68
#